data_050f6f1995c97465c97b81698e81f095
#
_entry.id   050f6f1995c97465c97b81698e81f095
#
_cell.length_a   1.000
_cell.length_b   1.000
_cell.length_c   1.000
_cell.angle_alpha   90.00
_cell.angle_beta   90.00
_cell.angle_gamma   90.00
#
_symmetry.space_group_name_H-M   'P 1'
#
loop_
_entity.id
_entity.type
_entity.pdbx_description
1 polymer ?
#
loop_
_entity_poly.entity_id
_entity_poly.type
_entity_poly.pdbx_seq_one_letter_code
_entity_poly.pdbx_strand_id
1 'polypeptide(L)'
;HLLSRRQRQMCIRDREHGKDSCYADWFMIEDWEQIGKRADTRDRRFYSFAFTDAMPKLNTNNEEVIEYFCKVCEEWIRKFDIDGIRFDVGNEVSHRFLKRIREHLKAVKPDLYLLGEIWHDASQWLQGDEYDSVMNYPLLSGIHDFFLDKTMKKEEFEYMVNRCYTMYMQQNNDVLFNLLDSHDTERLMNRFHDLDKFYQQLAILFTLPGSPCIYYGTEIAMEGAHDPDCRRCMPWSEINSEENQEKIATMRKLIMLRRNEKTCRSPHFHFPDTYENDRCVEYIKIDEEGNKMEVLLNTSEKEIKVKEAGEVLFAREFDGEILGVNGTLIRRI
;
A
#
# COMPACT_ATOMS: atom_id res chain seq x y z
N HIS A 1 -10.10 14.29 8.78
CA HIS A 1 -11.39 14.93 9.15
C HIS A 1 -11.32 16.47 9.32
N LEU A 2 -10.17 17.04 9.67
CA LEU A 2 -10.05 18.51 9.85
C LEU A 2 -9.84 19.27 8.53
N LEU A 3 -9.10 18.70 7.57
CA LEU A 3 -8.89 19.30 6.24
C LEU A 3 -10.18 19.31 5.42
N SER A 4 -10.92 18.21 5.39
CA SER A 4 -12.23 18.16 4.70
C SER A 4 -13.25 19.10 5.31
N ARG A 5 -13.25 19.33 6.63
CA ARG A 5 -14.12 20.33 7.27
C ARG A 5 -13.74 21.77 6.92
N ARG A 6 -12.46 22.12 6.89
CA ARG A 6 -12.00 23.47 6.50
C ARG A 6 -12.22 23.71 5.01
N GLN A 7 -11.90 22.75 4.17
CA GLN A 7 -12.19 22.80 2.74
C GLN A 7 -13.69 22.96 2.49
N ARG A 8 -14.53 22.24 3.22
CA ARG A 8 -15.99 22.36 3.16
C ARG A 8 -16.51 23.72 3.69
N GLN A 9 -15.89 24.26 4.75
CA GLN A 9 -16.23 25.60 5.27
C GLN A 9 -15.77 26.72 4.33
N MET A 10 -14.62 26.58 3.69
CA MET A 10 -14.17 27.50 2.64
C MET A 10 -15.15 27.45 1.47
N CYS A 11 -15.50 26.26 0.97
CA CYS A 11 -16.50 26.11 -0.10
C CYS A 11 -17.88 26.73 0.24
N ILE A 12 -18.34 26.67 1.50
CA ILE A 12 -19.60 27.28 1.92
C ILE A 12 -19.50 28.79 1.87
N ARG A 13 -18.44 29.38 2.40
CA ARG A 13 -18.19 30.82 2.38
C ARG A 13 -18.01 31.35 0.95
N ASP A 14 -17.32 30.60 0.11
CA ASP A 14 -17.09 30.98 -1.29
C ASP A 14 -18.39 30.83 -2.12
N ARG A 15 -19.31 29.95 -1.73
CA ARG A 15 -20.65 29.90 -2.31
C ARG A 15 -21.48 31.17 -2.04
N GLU A 16 -21.30 31.81 -0.87
CA GLU A 16 -21.99 33.03 -0.50
C GLU A 16 -21.45 34.23 -1.26
N HIS A 17 -20.15 34.24 -1.59
CA HIS A 17 -19.49 35.35 -2.28
C HIS A 17 -19.29 35.10 -3.78
N GLY A 18 -19.40 33.84 -4.23
CA GLY A 18 -19.25 33.45 -5.63
C GLY A 18 -17.85 33.83 -6.16
N LYS A 19 -17.82 34.29 -7.41
CA LYS A 19 -16.57 34.72 -8.06
C LYS A 19 -15.89 35.93 -7.42
N ASP A 20 -16.59 36.66 -6.55
CA ASP A 20 -16.05 37.79 -5.82
C ASP A 20 -15.32 37.36 -4.53
N SER A 21 -15.28 36.07 -4.23
CA SER A 21 -14.45 35.53 -3.14
C SER A 21 -12.97 35.71 -3.46
N CYS A 22 -12.20 36.10 -2.45
CA CYS A 22 -10.73 36.18 -2.57
C CYS A 22 -10.07 34.80 -2.81
N TYR A 23 -10.82 33.71 -2.66
CA TYR A 23 -10.36 32.34 -2.92
C TYR A 23 -10.97 31.72 -4.17
N ALA A 24 -11.65 32.53 -5.02
CA ALA A 24 -12.30 32.02 -6.23
C ALA A 24 -11.32 31.20 -7.11
N ASP A 25 -10.12 31.70 -7.32
CA ASP A 25 -9.08 31.07 -8.15
C ASP A 25 -8.39 29.86 -7.48
N TRP A 26 -8.72 29.60 -6.22
CA TRP A 26 -8.21 28.39 -5.52
C TRP A 26 -8.91 27.13 -5.96
N PHE A 27 -10.06 27.24 -6.62
CA PHE A 27 -10.87 26.12 -7.06
C PHE A 27 -10.94 26.06 -8.59
N MET A 28 -11.07 24.88 -9.13
CA MET A 28 -11.26 24.65 -10.56
C MET A 28 -12.75 24.76 -10.92
N ILE A 29 -13.30 25.98 -10.88
CA ILE A 29 -14.70 26.30 -11.12
C ILE A 29 -14.80 27.21 -12.35
N GLU A 30 -15.53 26.77 -13.37
CA GLU A 30 -15.78 27.56 -14.58
C GLU A 30 -17.09 28.33 -14.52
N ASP A 31 -18.11 27.78 -13.86
CA ASP A 31 -19.44 28.37 -13.75
C ASP A 31 -19.90 28.47 -12.29
N TRP A 32 -19.71 29.65 -11.69
CA TRP A 32 -20.07 29.93 -10.32
C TRP A 32 -21.59 29.98 -10.05
N GLU A 33 -22.43 30.24 -11.07
CA GLU A 33 -23.87 30.31 -10.93
C GLU A 33 -24.50 28.93 -10.71
N GLN A 34 -23.80 27.89 -11.08
CA GLN A 34 -24.25 26.50 -10.98
C GLN A 34 -23.67 25.72 -9.82
N ILE A 35 -22.87 26.36 -8.98
CA ILE A 35 -22.35 25.73 -7.76
C ILE A 35 -23.51 25.34 -6.85
N GLY A 36 -23.57 24.06 -6.51
CA GLY A 36 -24.63 23.52 -5.65
C GLY A 36 -25.75 22.80 -6.37
N LYS A 37 -25.84 22.90 -7.69
CA LYS A 37 -26.59 21.94 -8.49
C LYS A 37 -25.70 20.69 -8.66
N ARG A 38 -26.34 19.53 -8.83
CA ARG A 38 -25.62 18.28 -9.07
C ARG A 38 -24.69 18.47 -10.27
N ALA A 39 -23.39 18.57 -10.00
CA ALA A 39 -22.43 18.84 -11.03
C ALA A 39 -22.06 17.53 -11.72
N ASP A 40 -22.08 17.56 -13.00
CA ASP A 40 -21.46 16.54 -13.83
C ASP A 40 -20.14 17.12 -14.35
N THR A 41 -19.01 16.46 -14.06
CA THR A 41 -17.70 16.83 -14.60
C THR A 41 -17.69 16.87 -16.14
N ARG A 42 -18.63 16.16 -16.79
CA ARG A 42 -18.83 16.19 -18.25
C ARG A 42 -19.31 17.54 -18.76
N ASP A 43 -20.00 18.30 -17.92
CA ASP A 43 -20.50 19.65 -18.27
C ASP A 43 -19.42 20.73 -18.14
N ARG A 44 -18.21 20.40 -17.63
CA ARG A 44 -17.05 21.29 -17.42
C ARG A 44 -17.33 22.54 -16.59
N ARG A 45 -18.35 22.54 -15.76
CA ARG A 45 -18.73 23.70 -14.95
C ARG A 45 -17.88 23.86 -13.71
N PHE A 46 -17.49 22.74 -13.13
CA PHE A 46 -16.41 22.64 -12.17
C PHE A 46 -15.80 21.23 -12.20
N TYR A 47 -14.59 21.12 -11.69
CA TYR A 47 -13.94 19.83 -11.51
C TYR A 47 -14.18 19.34 -10.09
N SER A 48 -14.61 18.09 -9.94
CA SER A 48 -14.71 17.43 -8.64
C SER A 48 -13.41 16.71 -8.29
N PHE A 49 -13.11 16.65 -7.00
CA PHE A 49 -12.05 15.82 -6.46
C PHE A 49 -12.61 14.43 -6.13
N ALA A 50 -11.84 13.38 -6.45
CA ALA A 50 -12.23 11.98 -6.19
C ALA A 50 -13.62 11.62 -6.72
N PHE A 51 -14.03 12.18 -7.86
CA PHE A 51 -15.31 11.92 -8.55
C PHE A 51 -16.56 12.23 -7.72
N THR A 52 -16.43 13.07 -6.69
CA THR A 52 -17.54 13.38 -5.76
C THR A 52 -18.04 14.80 -5.97
N ASP A 53 -19.31 14.96 -6.36
CA ASP A 53 -19.96 16.27 -6.61
C ASP A 53 -19.90 17.24 -5.42
N ALA A 54 -19.73 16.73 -4.21
CA ALA A 54 -19.67 17.53 -2.99
C ALA A 54 -18.29 18.10 -2.67
N MET A 55 -17.25 17.72 -3.45
CA MET A 55 -15.86 18.12 -3.22
C MET A 55 -15.29 18.85 -4.45
N PRO A 56 -15.45 20.18 -4.54
CA PRO A 56 -14.79 20.97 -5.58
C PRO A 56 -13.28 20.79 -5.52
N LYS A 57 -12.66 20.58 -6.69
CA LYS A 57 -11.21 20.36 -6.81
C LYS A 57 -10.47 21.67 -6.60
N LEU A 58 -9.45 21.63 -5.74
CA LEU A 58 -8.52 22.74 -5.61
C LEU A 58 -7.68 22.87 -6.90
N ASN A 59 -7.41 24.11 -7.29
CA ASN A 59 -6.48 24.42 -8.34
C ASN A 59 -5.04 24.32 -7.81
N THR A 60 -4.50 23.12 -7.80
CA THR A 60 -3.14 22.85 -7.33
C THR A 60 -2.05 23.42 -8.26
N ASN A 61 -2.42 24.13 -9.35
CA ASN A 61 -1.51 24.95 -10.15
C ASN A 61 -1.46 26.42 -9.71
N ASN A 62 -2.36 26.85 -8.83
CA ASN A 62 -2.37 28.20 -8.26
C ASN A 62 -1.25 28.35 -7.23
N GLU A 63 -0.44 29.41 -7.36
CA GLU A 63 0.73 29.62 -6.51
C GLU A 63 0.35 29.86 -5.03
N GLU A 64 -0.74 30.59 -4.75
CA GLU A 64 -1.21 30.80 -3.38
C GLU A 64 -1.64 29.49 -2.70
N VAL A 65 -2.26 28.56 -3.46
CA VAL A 65 -2.62 27.23 -2.97
C VAL A 65 -1.36 26.43 -2.65
N ILE A 66 -0.35 26.46 -3.53
CA ILE A 66 0.94 25.78 -3.31
C ILE A 66 1.61 26.31 -2.03
N GLU A 67 1.77 27.63 -1.92
CA GLU A 67 2.39 28.26 -0.75
C GLU A 67 1.63 27.99 0.55
N TYR A 68 0.30 28.00 0.50
CA TYR A 68 -0.53 27.68 1.65
C TYR A 68 -0.26 26.26 2.16
N PHE A 69 -0.27 25.26 1.28
CA PHE A 69 -0.02 23.89 1.69
C PHE A 69 1.43 23.61 2.07
N CYS A 70 2.41 24.28 1.46
CA CYS A 70 3.78 24.25 1.93
C CYS A 70 3.87 24.66 3.40
N LYS A 71 3.26 25.81 3.76
CA LYS A 71 3.22 26.31 5.15
C LYS A 71 2.47 25.38 6.10
N VAL A 72 1.34 24.82 5.68
CA VAL A 72 0.56 23.87 6.49
C VAL A 72 1.38 22.60 6.81
N CYS A 73 2.01 22.02 5.80
CA CYS A 73 2.83 20.82 5.98
C CYS A 73 4.09 21.09 6.80
N GLU A 74 4.75 22.24 6.58
CA GLU A 74 5.88 22.68 7.40
C GLU A 74 5.49 22.83 8.88
N GLU A 75 4.33 23.45 9.17
CA GLU A 75 3.80 23.55 10.52
C GLU A 75 3.57 22.19 11.18
N TRP A 76 3.11 21.19 10.43
CA TRP A 76 2.95 19.82 10.96
C TRP A 76 4.30 19.18 11.27
N ILE A 77 5.30 19.35 10.40
CA ILE A 77 6.66 18.88 10.66
C ILE A 77 7.19 19.53 11.94
N ARG A 78 7.10 20.86 12.08
CA ARG A 78 7.64 21.59 13.22
C ARG A 78 6.91 21.29 14.54
N LYS A 79 5.59 21.11 14.50
CA LYS A 79 4.76 20.90 15.70
C LYS A 79 4.69 19.48 16.17
N PHE A 80 4.69 18.53 15.23
CA PHE A 80 4.41 17.13 15.53
C PHE A 80 5.57 16.20 15.18
N ASP A 81 6.65 16.74 14.62
CA ASP A 81 7.83 15.97 14.17
C ASP A 81 7.46 14.73 13.33
N ILE A 82 6.53 14.91 12.39
CA ILE A 82 6.06 13.83 11.52
C ILE A 82 7.18 13.35 10.60
N ASP A 83 7.20 12.04 10.30
CA ASP A 83 8.21 11.41 9.45
C ASP A 83 7.77 11.26 7.98
N GLY A 84 6.51 11.50 7.69
CA GLY A 84 5.99 11.44 6.33
C GLY A 84 4.62 12.04 6.16
N ILE A 85 4.21 12.21 4.89
CA ILE A 85 2.91 12.71 4.48
C ILE A 85 2.37 11.81 3.38
N ARG A 86 1.16 11.29 3.56
CA ARG A 86 0.42 10.58 2.53
C ARG A 86 -0.54 11.56 1.84
N PHE A 87 -0.43 11.65 0.53
CA PHE A 87 -1.32 12.46 -0.32
C PHE A 87 -2.46 11.58 -0.83
N ASP A 88 -3.66 11.90 -0.39
CA ASP A 88 -4.90 11.27 -0.80
C ASP A 88 -5.19 11.55 -2.29
N VAL A 89 -5.59 10.51 -3.04
CA VAL A 89 -5.82 10.60 -4.50
C VAL A 89 -4.67 11.32 -5.21
N GLY A 90 -3.46 10.86 -4.94
CA GLY A 90 -2.21 11.54 -5.31
C GLY A 90 -2.03 11.81 -6.80
N ASN A 91 -2.69 11.03 -7.67
CA ASN A 91 -2.69 11.22 -9.11
C ASN A 91 -3.55 12.40 -9.60
N GLU A 92 -4.41 12.96 -8.75
CA GLU A 92 -5.22 14.16 -9.08
C GLU A 92 -4.56 15.48 -8.66
N VAL A 93 -3.43 15.42 -7.96
CA VAL A 93 -2.63 16.58 -7.58
C VAL A 93 -1.68 16.95 -8.72
N SER A 94 -1.53 18.24 -9.03
CA SER A 94 -0.69 18.65 -10.15
C SER A 94 0.80 18.37 -9.89
N HIS A 95 1.53 17.97 -10.93
CA HIS A 95 2.98 17.78 -10.88
C HIS A 95 3.73 19.02 -10.37
N ARG A 96 3.27 20.23 -10.77
CA ARG A 96 3.84 21.49 -10.29
C ARG A 96 3.73 21.62 -8.76
N PHE A 97 2.58 21.32 -8.19
CA PHE A 97 2.37 21.32 -6.73
C PHE A 97 3.31 20.33 -6.04
N LEU A 98 3.36 19.11 -6.54
CA LEU A 98 4.16 18.04 -5.93
C LEU A 98 5.65 18.38 -5.94
N LYS A 99 6.19 18.91 -7.05
CA LYS A 99 7.59 19.33 -7.13
C LYS A 99 7.91 20.46 -6.15
N ARG A 100 7.06 21.47 -6.08
CA ARG A 100 7.24 22.60 -5.18
C ARG A 100 7.12 22.21 -3.71
N ILE A 101 6.12 21.38 -3.35
CA ILE A 101 5.95 20.93 -1.98
C ILE A 101 7.10 20.02 -1.55
N ARG A 102 7.56 19.13 -2.43
CA ARG A 102 8.75 18.30 -2.17
C ARG A 102 9.98 19.18 -1.90
N GLU A 103 10.29 20.11 -2.80
CA GLU A 103 11.43 21.01 -2.65
C GLU A 103 11.38 21.74 -1.29
N HIS A 104 10.23 22.32 -0.96
CA HIS A 104 10.03 23.04 0.30
C HIS A 104 10.20 22.15 1.53
N LEU A 105 9.53 21.00 1.55
CA LEU A 105 9.50 20.12 2.72
C LEU A 105 10.81 19.37 2.93
N LYS A 106 11.49 18.96 1.85
CA LYS A 106 12.83 18.34 1.95
C LYS A 106 13.90 19.34 2.42
N ALA A 107 13.71 20.64 2.20
CA ALA A 107 14.57 21.66 2.80
C ALA A 107 14.36 21.79 4.32
N VAL A 108 13.15 21.50 4.82
CA VAL A 108 12.82 21.52 6.26
C VAL A 108 13.24 20.23 6.96
N LYS A 109 12.91 19.07 6.36
CA LYS A 109 13.22 17.73 6.88
C LYS A 109 13.65 16.84 5.69
N PRO A 110 14.96 16.68 5.43
CA PRO A 110 15.46 15.98 4.24
C PRO A 110 15.00 14.53 4.10
N ASP A 111 14.80 13.83 5.20
CA ASP A 111 14.36 12.45 5.30
C ASP A 111 12.83 12.26 5.38
N LEU A 112 12.05 13.36 5.29
CA LEU A 112 10.58 13.28 5.28
C LEU A 112 10.10 12.39 4.12
N TYR A 113 9.29 11.38 4.43
CA TYR A 113 8.74 10.44 3.45
C TYR A 113 7.48 10.99 2.79
N LEU A 114 7.48 11.13 1.46
CA LEU A 114 6.35 11.60 0.67
C LEU A 114 5.71 10.44 -0.07
N LEU A 115 4.51 10.06 0.34
CA LEU A 115 3.76 8.92 -0.16
C LEU A 115 2.54 9.36 -0.96
N GLY A 116 2.41 8.91 -2.20
CA GLY A 116 1.21 9.11 -3.02
C GLY A 116 0.25 7.92 -2.94
N GLU A 117 -1.03 8.19 -2.81
CA GLU A 117 -2.04 7.18 -3.08
C GLU A 117 -2.33 7.15 -4.59
N ILE A 118 -1.79 6.14 -5.27
CA ILE A 118 -2.00 5.91 -6.69
C ILE A 118 -2.24 4.42 -6.90
N TRP A 119 -3.36 4.08 -7.55
CA TRP A 119 -3.83 2.70 -7.68
C TRP A 119 -3.30 1.96 -8.92
N HIS A 120 -2.66 2.68 -9.81
CA HIS A 120 -2.15 2.17 -11.08
C HIS A 120 -0.64 2.43 -11.20
N ASP A 121 -0.08 2.24 -12.39
CA ASP A 121 1.30 2.61 -12.69
C ASP A 121 1.56 4.08 -12.33
N ALA A 122 2.50 4.29 -11.42
CA ALA A 122 2.87 5.59 -10.87
C ALA A 122 4.23 6.10 -11.38
N SER A 123 4.76 5.52 -12.45
CA SER A 123 6.08 5.86 -12.98
C SER A 123 6.26 7.36 -13.26
N GLN A 124 5.18 8.08 -13.62
CA GLN A 124 5.21 9.52 -13.87
C GLN A 124 5.49 10.35 -12.61
N TRP A 125 5.10 9.87 -11.43
CA TRP A 125 5.25 10.57 -10.14
C TRP A 125 6.49 10.12 -9.35
N LEU A 126 7.21 9.10 -9.83
CA LEU A 126 8.37 8.50 -9.15
C LEU A 126 9.70 8.78 -9.90
N GLN A 127 9.79 9.98 -10.51
CA GLN A 127 11.00 10.42 -11.24
C GLN A 127 12.06 11.07 -10.31
N GLY A 128 11.83 11.09 -9.00
CA GLY A 128 12.76 11.61 -8.01
C GLY A 128 12.47 13.05 -7.55
N ASP A 129 11.53 13.74 -8.19
CA ASP A 129 11.20 15.14 -7.92
C ASP A 129 9.77 15.36 -7.37
N GLU A 130 9.02 14.28 -7.11
CA GLU A 130 7.66 14.32 -6.56
C GLU A 130 7.54 13.39 -5.34
N TYR A 131 6.92 12.21 -5.46
CA TYR A 131 6.83 11.24 -4.36
C TYR A 131 8.13 10.44 -4.18
N ASP A 132 8.41 10.02 -2.95
CA ASP A 132 9.43 9.01 -2.68
C ASP A 132 8.89 7.62 -3.01
N SER A 133 7.59 7.41 -2.79
CA SER A 133 6.91 6.14 -2.97
C SER A 133 5.41 6.32 -3.21
N VAL A 134 4.77 5.22 -3.58
CA VAL A 134 3.32 5.10 -3.68
C VAL A 134 2.82 3.86 -2.97
N MET A 135 1.52 3.85 -2.62
CA MET A 135 0.84 2.65 -2.15
C MET A 135 0.79 1.62 -3.29
N ASN A 136 1.40 0.45 -3.07
CA ASN A 136 1.63 -0.54 -4.13
C ASN A 136 0.39 -1.40 -4.41
N TYR A 137 -0.68 -0.77 -4.86
CA TYR A 137 -1.91 -1.46 -5.26
C TYR A 137 -1.73 -2.44 -6.43
N PRO A 138 -0.83 -2.22 -7.41
CA PRO A 138 -0.56 -3.23 -8.43
C PRO A 138 -0.08 -4.56 -7.86
N LEU A 139 0.82 -4.55 -6.86
CA LEU A 139 1.28 -5.76 -6.20
C LEU A 139 0.15 -6.42 -5.39
N LEU A 140 -0.61 -5.62 -4.62
CA LEU A 140 -1.78 -6.10 -3.88
C LEU A 140 -2.75 -6.84 -4.80
N SER A 141 -3.14 -6.21 -5.92
CA SER A 141 -4.08 -6.80 -6.88
C SER A 141 -3.55 -8.10 -7.46
N GLY A 142 -2.29 -8.11 -7.89
CA GLY A 142 -1.68 -9.30 -8.47
C GLY A 142 -1.55 -10.48 -7.50
N ILE A 143 -1.23 -10.20 -6.22
CA ILE A 143 -1.23 -11.24 -5.18
C ILE A 143 -2.64 -11.77 -4.99
N HIS A 144 -3.64 -10.91 -4.82
CA HIS A 144 -5.02 -11.33 -4.65
C HIS A 144 -5.54 -12.15 -5.82
N ASP A 145 -5.30 -11.70 -7.06
CA ASP A 145 -5.72 -12.39 -8.26
C ASP A 145 -5.15 -13.81 -8.33
N PHE A 146 -3.86 -13.98 -8.02
CA PHE A 146 -3.23 -15.30 -7.98
C PHE A 146 -3.86 -16.24 -6.94
N PHE A 147 -4.17 -15.73 -5.74
CA PHE A 147 -4.78 -16.55 -4.69
C PHE A 147 -6.28 -16.84 -4.92
N LEU A 148 -6.98 -15.98 -5.65
CA LEU A 148 -8.40 -16.15 -6.00
C LEU A 148 -8.59 -17.03 -7.23
N ASP A 149 -7.81 -16.78 -8.29
CA ASP A 149 -7.88 -17.53 -9.52
C ASP A 149 -6.99 -18.79 -9.45
N LYS A 150 -7.61 -19.92 -9.18
CA LYS A 150 -6.93 -21.21 -9.11
C LYS A 150 -6.35 -21.67 -10.46
N THR A 151 -6.71 -21.03 -11.57
CA THR A 151 -6.18 -21.37 -12.90
C THR A 151 -4.86 -20.64 -13.21
N MET A 152 -4.56 -19.54 -12.51
CA MET A 152 -3.28 -18.85 -12.64
C MET A 152 -2.12 -19.75 -12.21
N LYS A 153 -1.08 -19.79 -13.01
CA LYS A 153 0.14 -20.56 -12.75
C LYS A 153 1.21 -19.73 -12.04
N LYS A 154 2.20 -20.41 -11.46
CA LYS A 154 3.34 -19.76 -10.81
C LYS A 154 4.05 -18.77 -11.74
N GLU A 155 4.21 -19.08 -13.03
CA GLU A 155 4.88 -18.22 -14.00
C GLU A 155 4.12 -16.88 -14.21
N GLU A 156 2.79 -16.89 -14.12
CA GLU A 156 1.99 -15.66 -14.20
C GLU A 156 2.16 -14.81 -12.95
N PHE A 157 2.25 -15.43 -11.77
CA PHE A 157 2.59 -14.76 -10.51
C PHE A 157 4.01 -14.18 -10.56
N GLU A 158 5.00 -14.94 -11.00
CA GLU A 158 6.39 -14.51 -11.15
C GLU A 158 6.51 -13.32 -12.11
N TYR A 159 5.83 -13.39 -13.25
CA TYR A 159 5.76 -12.29 -14.21
C TYR A 159 5.13 -11.04 -13.58
N MET A 160 4.04 -11.18 -12.86
CA MET A 160 3.36 -10.08 -12.18
C MET A 160 4.27 -9.42 -11.14
N VAL A 161 4.92 -10.20 -10.28
CA VAL A 161 5.85 -9.67 -9.27
C VAL A 161 7.03 -8.97 -9.94
N ASN A 162 7.68 -9.60 -10.92
CA ASN A 162 8.78 -8.98 -11.66
C ASN A 162 8.35 -7.68 -12.33
N ARG A 163 7.16 -7.64 -12.94
CA ARG A 163 6.60 -6.42 -13.51
C ARG A 163 6.47 -5.30 -12.47
N CYS A 164 5.95 -5.59 -11.27
CA CYS A 164 5.82 -4.59 -10.20
C CYS A 164 7.16 -3.98 -9.80
N TYR A 165 8.24 -4.77 -9.76
CA TYR A 165 9.57 -4.29 -9.36
C TYR A 165 10.45 -3.82 -10.52
N THR A 166 9.98 -3.89 -11.77
CA THR A 166 10.64 -3.30 -12.94
C THR A 166 9.98 -2.01 -13.44
N MET A 167 8.81 -1.64 -12.90
CA MET A 167 8.12 -0.40 -13.26
C MET A 167 8.86 0.84 -12.75
N TYR A 168 9.55 0.76 -11.62
CA TYR A 168 10.12 1.90 -10.92
C TYR A 168 11.63 1.76 -10.77
N MET A 169 12.29 2.88 -10.48
CA MET A 169 13.72 2.89 -10.15
C MET A 169 13.97 2.16 -8.83
N GLN A 170 15.16 1.57 -8.66
CA GLN A 170 15.49 0.75 -7.49
C GLN A 170 15.25 1.48 -6.17
N GLN A 171 15.66 2.74 -6.06
CA GLN A 171 15.46 3.54 -4.85
C GLN A 171 13.97 3.73 -4.46
N ASN A 172 13.06 3.71 -5.43
CA ASN A 172 11.63 3.72 -5.15
C ASN A 172 11.14 2.34 -4.69
N ASN A 173 11.64 1.26 -5.34
CA ASN A 173 11.31 -0.12 -4.97
C ASN A 173 11.74 -0.44 -3.54
N ASP A 174 12.88 0.08 -3.08
CA ASP A 174 13.42 -0.15 -1.74
C ASP A 174 12.51 0.39 -0.62
N VAL A 175 11.73 1.43 -0.94
CA VAL A 175 10.81 2.09 0.00
C VAL A 175 9.34 1.99 -0.41
N LEU A 176 9.03 1.14 -1.39
CA LEU A 176 7.68 0.98 -1.92
C LEU A 176 6.71 0.54 -0.82
N PHE A 177 5.59 1.26 -0.68
CA PHE A 177 4.63 1.02 0.40
C PHE A 177 3.71 -0.16 0.06
N ASN A 178 4.12 -1.36 0.46
CA ASN A 178 3.40 -2.59 0.19
C ASN A 178 2.29 -2.83 1.20
N LEU A 179 1.11 -3.22 0.73
CA LEU A 179 -0.06 -3.51 1.53
C LEU A 179 -0.85 -4.68 0.91
N LEU A 180 -1.69 -5.34 1.72
CA LEU A 180 -2.62 -6.38 1.27
C LEU A 180 -4.08 -6.03 1.53
N ASP A 181 -4.32 -5.08 2.41
CA ASP A 181 -5.62 -4.48 2.67
C ASP A 181 -5.48 -3.04 3.16
N SER A 182 -6.58 -2.30 3.14
CA SER A 182 -6.63 -0.91 3.58
C SER A 182 -8.05 -0.53 4.00
N HIS A 183 -8.23 0.74 4.36
CA HIS A 183 -9.55 1.33 4.64
C HIS A 183 -10.42 1.52 3.39
N ASP A 184 -9.87 1.34 2.18
CA ASP A 184 -10.56 1.47 0.90
C ASP A 184 -10.74 0.14 0.17
N THR A 185 -10.23 -0.94 0.76
CA THR A 185 -10.35 -2.29 0.21
C THR A 185 -11.06 -3.23 1.18
N GLU A 186 -11.57 -4.32 0.67
CA GLU A 186 -11.99 -5.45 1.49
C GLU A 186 -10.79 -5.98 2.29
N ARG A 187 -11.02 -6.39 3.54
CA ARG A 187 -9.96 -6.93 4.40
C ARG A 187 -9.45 -8.27 3.88
N LEU A 188 -8.17 -8.51 4.05
CA LEU A 188 -7.50 -9.70 3.56
C LEU A 188 -8.19 -11.00 4.01
N MET A 189 -8.51 -11.14 5.31
CA MET A 189 -9.16 -12.34 5.83
C MET A 189 -10.57 -12.53 5.27
N ASN A 190 -11.34 -11.46 5.11
CA ASN A 190 -12.70 -11.52 4.56
C ASN A 190 -12.72 -12.02 3.11
N ARG A 191 -11.66 -11.75 2.35
CA ARG A 191 -11.54 -12.15 0.95
C ARG A 191 -11.30 -13.64 0.77
N PHE A 192 -10.57 -14.27 1.69
CA PHE A 192 -10.11 -15.65 1.54
C PHE A 192 -10.75 -16.64 2.51
N HIS A 193 -11.20 -16.20 3.69
CA HIS A 193 -11.77 -17.03 4.75
C HIS A 193 -10.94 -18.29 5.08
N ASP A 194 -9.62 -18.19 4.91
CA ASP A 194 -8.64 -19.26 5.07
C ASP A 194 -7.37 -18.68 5.71
N LEU A 195 -7.08 -19.11 6.93
CA LEU A 195 -6.00 -18.55 7.73
C LEU A 195 -4.61 -18.91 7.17
N ASP A 196 -4.45 -20.06 6.53
CA ASP A 196 -3.16 -20.45 5.95
C ASP A 196 -2.86 -19.64 4.68
N LYS A 197 -3.85 -19.45 3.80
CA LYS A 197 -3.73 -18.52 2.66
C LYS A 197 -3.49 -17.08 3.09
N PHE A 198 -4.11 -16.66 4.18
CA PHE A 198 -3.86 -15.36 4.78
C PHE A 198 -2.38 -15.20 5.18
N TYR A 199 -1.81 -16.21 5.85
CA TYR A 199 -0.39 -16.17 6.23
C TYR A 199 0.58 -16.35 5.06
N GLN A 200 0.19 -17.08 4.00
CA GLN A 200 0.98 -17.13 2.77
C GLN A 200 1.15 -15.74 2.17
N GLN A 201 0.08 -14.97 2.07
CA GLN A 201 0.13 -13.61 1.53
C GLN A 201 0.91 -12.65 2.44
N LEU A 202 0.78 -12.79 3.76
CA LEU A 202 1.63 -12.05 4.70
C LEU A 202 3.11 -12.42 4.58
N ALA A 203 3.43 -13.68 4.34
CA ALA A 203 4.82 -14.10 4.07
C ALA A 203 5.37 -13.39 2.84
N ILE A 204 4.61 -13.26 1.77
CA ILE A 204 4.98 -12.48 0.59
C ILE A 204 5.19 -11.01 0.97
N LEU A 205 4.23 -10.38 1.67
CA LEU A 205 4.31 -8.99 2.10
C LEU A 205 5.59 -8.69 2.90
N PHE A 206 5.94 -9.57 3.82
CA PHE A 206 7.09 -9.37 4.71
C PHE A 206 8.43 -9.71 4.07
N THR A 207 8.46 -10.47 2.99
CA THR A 207 9.72 -10.94 2.37
C THR A 207 10.06 -10.26 1.04
N LEU A 208 9.09 -9.75 0.29
CA LEU A 208 9.38 -8.96 -0.90
C LEU A 208 10.00 -7.59 -0.56
N PRO A 209 10.74 -6.95 -1.50
CA PRO A 209 11.32 -5.62 -1.31
C PRO A 209 10.25 -4.55 -1.00
N GLY A 210 10.66 -3.45 -0.35
CA GLY A 210 9.81 -2.34 0.03
C GLY A 210 9.45 -2.33 1.53
N SER A 211 8.51 -1.49 1.92
CA SER A 211 8.05 -1.28 3.30
C SER A 211 6.70 -1.92 3.52
N PRO A 212 6.60 -3.03 4.27
CA PRO A 212 5.32 -3.68 4.54
C PRO A 212 4.44 -2.81 5.45
N CYS A 213 3.19 -2.61 5.05
CA CYS A 213 2.16 -1.95 5.83
C CYS A 213 1.10 -2.96 6.26
N ILE A 214 0.72 -2.90 7.53
CA ILE A 214 -0.38 -3.68 8.11
C ILE A 214 -1.50 -2.73 8.47
N TYR A 215 -2.69 -2.96 7.93
CA TYR A 215 -3.89 -2.24 8.33
C TYR A 215 -4.32 -2.73 9.73
N TYR A 216 -4.84 -1.83 10.59
CA TYR A 216 -5.26 -2.24 11.94
C TYR A 216 -6.28 -3.38 11.90
N GLY A 217 -6.16 -4.34 12.79
CA GLY A 217 -7.00 -5.53 12.84
C GLY A 217 -6.51 -6.68 11.96
N THR A 218 -5.62 -6.45 11.00
CA THR A 218 -5.01 -7.52 10.21
C THR A 218 -4.17 -8.45 11.09
N GLU A 219 -3.58 -7.93 12.18
CA GLU A 219 -2.83 -8.72 13.17
C GLU A 219 -3.66 -9.78 13.90
N ILE A 220 -4.98 -9.64 13.88
CA ILE A 220 -5.92 -10.63 14.45
C ILE A 220 -6.80 -11.28 13.36
N ALA A 221 -6.43 -11.12 12.09
CA ALA A 221 -7.18 -11.58 10.92
C ALA A 221 -8.65 -11.09 10.93
N MET A 222 -8.84 -9.80 11.27
CA MET A 222 -10.15 -9.18 11.33
C MET A 222 -10.81 -9.17 9.97
N GLU A 223 -12.08 -9.60 9.90
CA GLU A 223 -12.89 -9.56 8.70
C GLU A 223 -13.57 -8.20 8.49
N GLY A 224 -13.91 -7.89 7.26
CA GLY A 224 -14.66 -6.70 6.85
C GLY A 224 -14.76 -6.64 5.33
N ALA A 225 -15.98 -6.50 4.82
CA ALA A 225 -16.27 -6.32 3.40
C ALA A 225 -15.90 -4.91 2.92
N HIS A 226 -16.37 -4.49 1.75
CA HIS A 226 -16.10 -3.16 1.21
C HIS A 226 -16.53 -2.03 2.16
N ASP A 227 -15.96 -0.82 1.93
CA ASP A 227 -16.30 0.40 2.67
C ASP A 227 -17.84 0.58 2.81
N PRO A 228 -18.37 0.86 4.01
CA PRO A 228 -17.68 1.20 5.25
C PRO A 228 -17.33 0.01 6.15
N ASP A 229 -17.64 -1.23 5.78
CA ASP A 229 -17.51 -2.40 6.64
C ASP A 229 -16.04 -2.74 6.99
N CYS A 230 -15.10 -2.53 6.07
CA CYS A 230 -13.67 -2.68 6.33
C CYS A 230 -13.14 -1.72 7.42
N ARG A 231 -13.90 -0.68 7.79
CA ARG A 231 -13.56 0.34 8.80
C ARG A 231 -14.21 0.08 10.16
N ARG A 232 -14.61 -1.16 10.46
CA ARG A 232 -15.14 -1.55 11.78
C ARG A 232 -14.17 -1.16 12.88
N CYS A 233 -14.70 -0.86 14.08
CA CYS A 233 -13.87 -0.60 15.24
C CYS A 233 -13.02 -1.83 15.60
N MET A 234 -11.81 -1.59 16.11
CA MET A 234 -10.97 -2.65 16.65
C MET A 234 -11.68 -3.35 17.81
N PRO A 235 -11.81 -4.68 17.83
CA PRO A 235 -12.51 -5.41 18.91
C PRO A 235 -11.59 -5.59 20.13
N TRP A 236 -11.32 -4.48 20.83
CA TRP A 236 -10.40 -4.45 21.98
C TRP A 236 -10.75 -5.43 23.09
N SER A 237 -12.03 -5.75 23.27
CA SER A 237 -12.48 -6.72 24.27
C SER A 237 -12.05 -8.16 23.97
N GLU A 238 -11.79 -8.47 22.70
CA GLU A 238 -11.45 -9.82 22.22
C GLU A 238 -9.96 -10.00 21.96
N ILE A 239 -9.17 -8.92 22.06
CA ILE A 239 -7.74 -8.95 21.70
C ILE A 239 -6.95 -9.94 22.56
N ASN A 240 -7.37 -10.17 23.80
CA ASN A 240 -6.73 -11.08 24.75
C ASN A 240 -7.28 -12.50 24.71
N SER A 241 -8.18 -12.84 23.78
CA SER A 241 -8.57 -14.23 23.57
C SER A 241 -7.37 -15.09 23.14
N GLU A 242 -7.37 -16.36 23.50
CA GLU A 242 -6.30 -17.30 23.15
C GLU A 242 -6.07 -17.31 21.62
N GLU A 243 -7.14 -17.39 20.85
CA GLU A 243 -7.12 -17.37 19.39
C GLU A 243 -6.45 -16.11 18.83
N ASN A 244 -6.83 -14.91 19.31
CA ASN A 244 -6.24 -13.66 18.81
C ASN A 244 -4.79 -13.50 19.27
N GLN A 245 -4.43 -13.98 20.45
CA GLN A 245 -3.04 -13.98 20.92
C GLN A 245 -2.16 -14.89 20.07
N GLU A 246 -2.66 -16.04 19.59
CA GLU A 246 -1.95 -16.91 18.65
C GLU A 246 -1.72 -16.22 17.31
N LYS A 247 -2.75 -15.55 16.76
CA LYS A 247 -2.64 -14.75 15.52
C LYS A 247 -1.60 -13.64 15.67
N ILE A 248 -1.65 -12.87 16.76
CA ILE A 248 -0.68 -11.82 17.08
C ILE A 248 0.73 -12.39 17.22
N ALA A 249 0.88 -13.54 17.88
CA ALA A 249 2.18 -14.19 18.01
C ALA A 249 2.76 -14.62 16.64
N THR A 250 1.92 -15.13 15.75
CA THR A 250 2.32 -15.49 14.38
C THR A 250 2.71 -14.25 13.56
N MET A 251 1.92 -13.19 13.63
CA MET A 251 2.26 -11.91 13.00
C MET A 251 3.58 -11.36 13.53
N ARG A 252 3.79 -11.43 14.84
CA ARG A 252 5.05 -10.99 15.47
C ARG A 252 6.25 -11.78 14.95
N LYS A 253 6.13 -13.09 14.69
CA LYS A 253 7.22 -13.88 14.08
C LYS A 253 7.61 -13.34 12.71
N LEU A 254 6.64 -13.01 11.84
CA LEU A 254 6.89 -12.44 10.51
C LEU A 254 7.53 -11.04 10.62
N ILE A 255 7.05 -10.19 11.53
CA ILE A 255 7.65 -8.87 11.79
C ILE A 255 9.10 -9.01 12.25
N MET A 256 9.36 -9.93 13.19
CA MET A 256 10.72 -10.16 13.72
C MET A 256 11.63 -10.77 12.67
N LEU A 257 11.12 -11.66 11.82
CA LEU A 257 11.85 -12.15 10.65
C LEU A 257 12.32 -10.98 9.79
N ARG A 258 11.40 -10.10 9.35
CA ARG A 258 11.73 -8.91 8.55
C ARG A 258 12.75 -8.00 9.22
N ARG A 259 12.63 -7.79 10.52
CA ARG A 259 13.54 -6.90 11.29
C ARG A 259 14.93 -7.47 11.48
N ASN A 260 15.05 -8.77 11.73
CA ASN A 260 16.30 -9.40 12.14
C ASN A 260 17.08 -9.98 10.96
N GLU A 261 16.39 -10.48 9.92
CA GLU A 261 17.02 -11.08 8.75
C GLU A 261 17.41 -10.03 7.72
N LYS A 262 18.70 -9.80 7.50
CA LYS A 262 19.20 -8.90 6.46
C LYS A 262 18.74 -9.35 5.08
N THR A 263 18.85 -10.63 4.80
CA THR A 263 18.45 -11.26 3.53
C THR A 263 16.99 -11.04 3.23
N CYS A 264 16.11 -11.04 4.25
CA CYS A 264 14.69 -10.72 4.10
C CYS A 264 14.45 -9.31 3.57
N ARG A 265 15.30 -8.34 3.95
CA ARG A 265 15.20 -6.94 3.49
C ARG A 265 15.92 -6.66 2.18
N SER A 266 16.72 -7.61 1.67
CA SER A 266 17.42 -7.42 0.41
C SER A 266 16.47 -7.08 -0.74
N PRO A 267 16.84 -6.18 -1.66
CA PRO A 267 16.08 -5.94 -2.88
C PRO A 267 16.23 -7.06 -3.91
N HIS A 268 17.26 -7.92 -3.77
CA HIS A 268 17.59 -8.95 -4.76
C HIS A 268 16.83 -10.24 -4.48
N PHE A 269 16.09 -10.70 -5.47
CA PHE A 269 15.42 -11.99 -5.46
C PHE A 269 15.30 -12.55 -6.87
N HIS A 270 15.11 -13.86 -6.97
CA HIS A 270 14.81 -14.54 -8.23
C HIS A 270 13.91 -15.75 -7.98
N PHE A 271 13.22 -16.19 -9.01
CA PHE A 271 12.38 -17.36 -9.01
C PHE A 271 13.15 -18.53 -9.63
N PRO A 272 13.54 -19.56 -8.87
CA PRO A 272 14.12 -20.77 -9.42
C PRO A 272 13.02 -21.70 -9.93
N ASP A 273 13.34 -22.57 -10.89
CA ASP A 273 12.42 -23.59 -11.38
C ASP A 273 12.69 -24.95 -10.69
N THR A 274 12.60 -24.98 -9.35
CA THR A 274 12.91 -26.17 -8.55
C THR A 274 11.75 -27.16 -8.53
N TYR A 275 10.52 -26.67 -8.48
CA TYR A 275 9.32 -27.49 -8.36
C TYR A 275 8.47 -27.42 -9.63
N GLU A 276 8.11 -28.62 -10.17
CA GLU A 276 7.28 -28.75 -11.40
C GLU A 276 5.80 -28.38 -11.19
N ASN A 277 5.37 -28.16 -9.93
CA ASN A 277 4.00 -27.86 -9.61
C ASN A 277 3.65 -26.40 -9.94
N ASP A 278 2.71 -26.18 -10.86
CA ASP A 278 2.27 -24.87 -11.35
C ASP A 278 1.68 -23.95 -10.25
N ARG A 279 1.42 -24.46 -9.05
CA ARG A 279 0.90 -23.71 -7.90
C ARG A 279 1.87 -23.71 -6.71
N CYS A 280 3.12 -24.07 -6.92
CA CYS A 280 4.19 -23.99 -5.93
C CYS A 280 5.04 -22.76 -6.23
N VAL A 281 4.82 -21.68 -5.49
CA VAL A 281 5.60 -20.45 -5.63
C VAL A 281 6.86 -20.56 -4.80
N GLU A 282 8.01 -20.39 -5.44
CA GLU A 282 9.32 -20.38 -4.80
C GLU A 282 10.08 -19.14 -5.24
N TYR A 283 10.69 -18.43 -4.31
CA TYR A 283 11.70 -17.43 -4.63
C TYR A 283 12.83 -17.42 -3.62
N ILE A 284 14.01 -17.11 -4.12
CA ILE A 284 15.24 -17.02 -3.32
C ILE A 284 15.64 -15.56 -3.22
N LYS A 285 15.81 -15.08 -2.01
CA LYS A 285 16.39 -13.77 -1.69
C LYS A 285 17.87 -13.92 -1.42
N ILE A 286 18.66 -12.94 -1.87
CA ILE A 286 20.11 -12.95 -1.72
C ILE A 286 20.54 -11.58 -1.19
N ASP A 287 21.30 -11.53 -0.09
CA ASP A 287 21.87 -10.27 0.40
C ASP A 287 23.25 -9.97 -0.21
N GLU A 288 23.79 -8.81 0.13
CA GLU A 288 25.10 -8.35 -0.36
C GLU A 288 26.27 -9.25 0.11
N GLU A 289 26.08 -10.01 1.17
CA GLU A 289 27.07 -10.95 1.72
C GLU A 289 26.97 -12.33 1.06
N GLY A 290 25.96 -12.54 0.19
CA GLY A 290 25.71 -13.80 -0.52
C GLY A 290 24.89 -14.80 0.30
N ASN A 291 24.38 -14.43 1.48
CA ASN A 291 23.47 -15.28 2.24
C ASN A 291 22.13 -15.41 1.49
N LYS A 292 21.55 -16.61 1.54
CA LYS A 292 20.34 -16.93 0.81
C LYS A 292 19.19 -17.28 1.75
N MET A 293 18.01 -16.85 1.39
CA MET A 293 16.76 -17.19 2.06
C MET A 293 15.75 -17.65 1.00
N GLU A 294 15.24 -18.86 1.16
CA GLU A 294 14.15 -19.37 0.35
C GLU A 294 12.80 -19.06 1.00
N VAL A 295 11.84 -18.68 0.16
CA VAL A 295 10.42 -18.60 0.50
C VAL A 295 9.68 -19.54 -0.42
N LEU A 296 9.03 -20.54 0.16
CA LEU A 296 8.30 -21.58 -0.54
C LEU A 296 6.84 -21.58 -0.08
N LEU A 297 5.92 -21.43 -1.02
CA LEU A 297 4.47 -21.37 -0.78
C LEU A 297 3.79 -22.44 -1.60
N ASN A 298 3.18 -23.41 -0.93
CA ASN A 298 2.37 -24.41 -1.58
C ASN A 298 0.91 -23.93 -1.69
N THR A 299 0.53 -23.39 -2.83
CA THR A 299 -0.87 -22.97 -3.11
C THR A 299 -1.66 -24.03 -3.88
N SER A 300 -1.11 -25.24 -4.02
CA SER A 300 -1.74 -26.37 -4.70
C SER A 300 -2.63 -27.17 -3.75
N GLU A 301 -3.40 -28.09 -4.32
CA GLU A 301 -4.25 -29.03 -3.58
C GLU A 301 -3.50 -30.34 -3.21
N LYS A 302 -2.17 -30.40 -3.37
CA LYS A 302 -1.33 -31.55 -3.08
C LYS A 302 -0.17 -31.16 -2.20
N GLU A 303 0.26 -32.08 -1.36
CA GLU A 303 1.47 -31.94 -0.57
C GLU A 303 2.72 -31.91 -1.48
N ILE A 304 3.76 -31.23 -1.05
CA ILE A 304 5.01 -31.05 -1.78
C ILE A 304 6.16 -31.54 -0.91
N LYS A 305 6.96 -32.46 -1.44
CA LYS A 305 8.21 -32.86 -0.79
C LYS A 305 9.25 -31.77 -1.00
N VAL A 306 9.79 -31.25 0.11
CA VAL A 306 10.81 -30.21 0.10
C VAL A 306 12.15 -30.82 -0.32
N LYS A 307 12.79 -30.24 -1.34
CA LYS A 307 13.97 -30.83 -2.00
C LYS A 307 15.30 -30.58 -1.27
N GLU A 308 15.41 -29.47 -0.55
CA GLU A 308 16.67 -29.07 0.08
C GLU A 308 16.51 -28.98 1.60
N ALA A 309 17.62 -29.07 2.33
CA ALA A 309 17.66 -28.81 3.75
C ALA A 309 18.02 -27.35 4.02
N GLY A 310 17.59 -26.81 5.17
CA GLY A 310 17.91 -25.44 5.56
C GLY A 310 17.42 -25.14 6.98
N GLU A 311 17.90 -24.03 7.55
CA GLU A 311 17.44 -23.58 8.86
C GLU A 311 16.05 -22.91 8.73
N VAL A 312 15.03 -23.52 9.34
CA VAL A 312 13.67 -23.01 9.29
C VAL A 312 13.54 -21.75 10.13
N LEU A 313 13.14 -20.65 9.49
CA LEU A 313 12.89 -19.35 10.13
C LEU A 313 11.41 -19.13 10.42
N PHE A 314 10.56 -19.59 9.53
CA PHE A 314 9.10 -19.56 9.69
C PHE A 314 8.47 -20.71 8.88
N ALA A 315 7.53 -21.41 9.47
CA ALA A 315 6.79 -22.46 8.78
C ALA A 315 5.34 -22.57 9.29
N ARG A 316 4.46 -22.94 8.37
CA ARG A 316 3.10 -23.43 8.62
C ARG A 316 2.85 -24.62 7.72
N GLU A 317 2.07 -25.60 8.19
CA GLU A 317 1.77 -26.84 7.45
C GLU A 317 3.06 -27.52 6.89
N PHE A 318 4.10 -27.61 7.73
CA PHE A 318 5.38 -28.25 7.40
C PHE A 318 5.82 -29.17 8.53
N ASP A 319 6.10 -30.43 8.22
CA ASP A 319 6.50 -31.48 9.19
C ASP A 319 8.03 -31.71 9.28
N GLY A 320 8.82 -30.98 8.50
CA GLY A 320 10.27 -31.13 8.39
C GLY A 320 10.72 -31.73 7.06
N GLU A 321 9.83 -32.36 6.31
CA GLU A 321 10.07 -32.95 4.99
C GLU A 321 9.00 -32.59 3.95
N ILE A 322 7.75 -32.57 4.38
CA ILE A 322 6.58 -32.36 3.54
C ILE A 322 5.97 -30.99 3.85
N LEU A 323 5.74 -30.20 2.81
CA LEU A 323 4.98 -28.96 2.89
C LEU A 323 3.54 -29.25 2.47
N GLY A 324 2.62 -29.16 3.43
CA GLY A 324 1.20 -29.45 3.26
C GLY A 324 0.49 -28.47 2.33
N VAL A 325 -0.79 -28.72 2.09
CA VAL A 325 -1.68 -27.83 1.32
C VAL A 325 -1.78 -26.48 2.03
N ASN A 326 -1.68 -25.38 1.28
CA ASN A 326 -1.60 -24.00 1.79
C ASN A 326 -0.41 -23.77 2.72
N GLY A 327 0.61 -24.64 2.69
CA GLY A 327 1.79 -24.55 3.53
C GLY A 327 2.73 -23.39 3.15
N THR A 328 3.40 -22.85 4.15
CA THR A 328 4.41 -21.79 4.03
C THR A 328 5.71 -22.26 4.65
N LEU A 329 6.84 -22.10 3.96
CA LEU A 329 8.16 -22.32 4.49
C LEU A 329 9.09 -21.17 4.13
N ILE A 330 9.75 -20.60 5.14
CA ILE A 330 10.83 -19.62 4.97
C ILE A 330 12.05 -20.16 5.70
N ARG A 331 13.17 -20.28 5.01
CA ARG A 331 14.39 -20.86 5.58
C ARG A 331 15.66 -20.25 5.01
N ARG A 332 16.76 -20.32 5.74
CA ARG A 332 18.12 -20.10 5.21
C ARG A 332 18.63 -21.34 4.47
N ILE A 333 19.23 -21.12 3.32
CA ILE A 333 19.81 -22.20 2.47
C ILE A 333 21.27 -21.91 2.10
#